data_f8c6aa5d8827fdcb751f082d6d08f38a
#
_entry.id   f8c6aa5d8827fdcb751f082d6d08f38a
#
_cell.length_a   1.000
_cell.length_b   1.000
_cell.length_c   1.000
_cell.angle_alpha   90.00
_cell.angle_beta   90.00
_cell.angle_gamma   90.00
#
_symmetry.space_group_name_H-M   'P 1'
#
loop_
_entity.id
_entity.type
_entity.pdbx_description
1 polymer ?
#
loop_
_entity_poly.entity_id
_entity_poly.type
_entity_poly.pdbx_seq_one_letter_code
_entity_poly.pdbx_strand_id
1 'polypeptide(L)'
;MGTPADQKGSLVAFDRLRFDFVAPKALNIKQVTDAENICNEIIKADHPIHYQLVSLDKAMEIVGLRAMFGETYPDPVRVVSVGTEVHDLMTEGNEEGLKNGVEFCGGTHLHRSSHAKQLVITSEEAIAKGIRRIIAVTGDAAAKANKTAGKIESDFAVFKKETEEGLKSDKAKTIQTSQKEIANYRVVFKKCRIQG
;
A
#
# COMPACT_ATOMS: atom_id res chain seq x y z
N MET A 1 -4.05 -10.01 -6.66
CA MET A 1 -5.32 -10.14 -5.93
C MET A 1 -6.39 -10.95 -6.70
N GLY A 2 -6.17 -11.22 -7.98
CA GLY A 2 -7.10 -12.01 -8.83
C GLY A 2 -8.43 -11.34 -9.18
N THR A 3 -8.65 -10.10 -8.72
CA THR A 3 -9.81 -9.28 -9.07
C THR A 3 -9.34 -7.89 -9.49
N PRO A 4 -10.01 -7.26 -10.48
CA PRO A 4 -9.72 -5.89 -10.84
C PRO A 4 -9.85 -4.97 -9.61
N ALA A 5 -8.85 -4.14 -9.37
CA ALA A 5 -8.86 -3.13 -8.32
C ALA A 5 -8.89 -1.75 -8.98
N ASP A 6 -10.04 -1.39 -9.56
CA ASP A 6 -10.18 -0.11 -10.25
C ASP A 6 -10.11 1.04 -9.25
N GLN A 7 -9.26 2.00 -9.55
CA GLN A 7 -9.12 3.22 -8.76
C GLN A 7 -10.40 4.03 -8.79
N LYS A 8 -10.83 4.50 -7.61
CA LYS A 8 -11.96 5.43 -7.41
C LYS A 8 -11.55 6.78 -6.85
N GLY A 9 -10.33 6.88 -6.37
CA GLY A 9 -9.74 8.10 -5.90
C GLY A 9 -8.37 7.85 -5.30
N SER A 10 -7.55 8.90 -5.23
CA SER A 10 -6.26 8.86 -4.58
C SER A 10 -5.89 10.22 -4.01
N LEU A 11 -4.96 10.23 -3.09
CA LEU A 11 -4.32 11.42 -2.56
C LEU A 11 -2.91 11.08 -2.17
N VAL A 12 -1.95 11.84 -2.66
CA VAL A 12 -0.57 11.82 -2.15
C VAL A 12 -0.33 13.14 -1.44
N ALA A 13 -0.18 13.08 -0.12
CA ALA A 13 0.13 14.22 0.75
C ALA A 13 1.52 14.05 1.37
N PHE A 14 2.00 15.07 2.05
CA PHE A 14 3.33 15.04 2.68
C PHE A 14 3.45 14.01 3.82
N ASP A 15 2.32 13.64 4.43
CA ASP A 15 2.23 12.77 5.60
C ASP A 15 1.69 11.37 5.30
N ARG A 16 1.04 11.19 4.14
CA ARG A 16 0.41 9.91 3.77
C ARG A 16 0.06 9.79 2.31
N LEU A 17 -0.12 8.56 1.87
CA LEU A 17 -0.81 8.16 0.65
C LEU A 17 -2.18 7.59 1.01
N ARG A 18 -3.21 7.96 0.24
CA ARG A 18 -4.53 7.35 0.26
C ARG A 18 -4.85 6.79 -1.12
N PHE A 19 -5.38 5.58 -1.16
CA PHE A 19 -5.82 4.93 -2.39
C PHE A 19 -7.19 4.27 -2.19
N ASP A 20 -8.18 4.73 -2.94
CA ASP A 20 -9.55 4.22 -2.92
C ASP A 20 -9.78 3.34 -4.16
N PHE A 21 -10.31 2.14 -3.98
CA PHE A 21 -10.45 1.17 -5.06
C PHE A 21 -11.68 0.27 -4.88
N VAL A 22 -12.14 -0.31 -5.99
CA VAL A 22 -13.25 -1.26 -5.97
C VAL A 22 -12.78 -2.59 -5.42
N ALA A 23 -13.44 -3.08 -4.36
CA ALA A 23 -13.30 -4.44 -3.88
C ALA A 23 -14.58 -4.88 -3.16
N PRO A 24 -15.13 -6.06 -3.49
CA PRO A 24 -16.40 -6.52 -2.94
C PRO A 24 -16.30 -6.92 -1.45
N LYS A 25 -15.09 -7.20 -0.97
CA LYS A 25 -14.80 -7.66 0.40
C LYS A 25 -13.58 -6.96 0.96
N ALA A 26 -13.44 -6.97 2.30
CA ALA A 26 -12.21 -6.56 2.98
C ALA A 26 -11.03 -7.38 2.48
N LEU A 27 -9.87 -6.75 2.34
CA LEU A 27 -8.63 -7.46 2.09
C LEU A 27 -8.28 -8.26 3.35
N ASN A 28 -7.84 -9.50 3.16
CA ASN A 28 -7.26 -10.26 4.25
C ASN A 28 -5.80 -9.82 4.50
N ILE A 29 -5.24 -10.22 5.64
CA ILE A 29 -3.88 -9.86 6.05
C ILE A 29 -2.87 -10.22 4.96
N LYS A 30 -2.99 -11.41 4.36
CA LYS A 30 -2.08 -11.85 3.30
C LYS A 30 -2.14 -10.92 2.08
N GLN A 31 -3.31 -10.51 1.64
CA GLN A 31 -3.48 -9.61 0.49
C GLN A 31 -2.88 -8.22 0.76
N VAL A 32 -3.04 -7.69 1.98
CA VAL A 32 -2.43 -6.42 2.38
C VAL A 32 -0.90 -6.56 2.40
N THR A 33 -0.39 -7.62 3.01
CA THR A 33 1.05 -7.90 3.07
C THR A 33 1.65 -8.12 1.68
N ASP A 34 0.98 -8.87 0.81
CA ASP A 34 1.45 -9.10 -0.56
C ASP A 34 1.52 -7.77 -1.35
N ALA A 35 0.50 -6.90 -1.22
CA ALA A 35 0.51 -5.59 -1.86
C ALA A 35 1.65 -4.70 -1.34
N GLU A 36 1.87 -4.66 -0.03
CA GLU A 36 2.96 -3.92 0.60
C GLU A 36 4.33 -4.45 0.13
N ASN A 37 4.50 -5.77 0.08
CA ASN A 37 5.74 -6.41 -0.38
C ASN A 37 6.03 -6.07 -1.84
N ILE A 38 5.06 -6.15 -2.75
CA ILE A 38 5.22 -5.78 -4.17
C ILE A 38 5.69 -4.32 -4.28
N CYS A 39 5.08 -3.40 -3.54
CA CYS A 39 5.51 -2.00 -3.54
C CYS A 39 6.96 -1.86 -3.05
N ASN A 40 7.32 -2.55 -1.98
CA ASN A 40 8.67 -2.48 -1.42
C ASN A 40 9.72 -3.16 -2.32
N GLU A 41 9.37 -4.20 -3.07
CA GLU A 41 10.24 -4.80 -4.09
C GLU A 41 10.54 -3.80 -5.21
N ILE A 42 9.53 -3.07 -5.71
CA ILE A 42 9.71 -2.01 -6.73
C ILE A 42 10.57 -0.87 -6.17
N ILE A 43 10.34 -0.44 -4.93
CA ILE A 43 11.16 0.57 -4.25
C ILE A 43 12.61 0.11 -4.16
N LYS A 44 12.84 -1.13 -3.75
CA LYS A 44 14.17 -1.71 -3.57
C LYS A 44 14.91 -1.92 -4.90
N ALA A 45 14.19 -2.20 -5.98
CA ALA A 45 14.75 -2.38 -7.31
C ALA A 45 15.30 -1.07 -7.91
N ASP A 46 15.00 0.09 -7.31
CA ASP A 46 15.52 1.40 -7.69
C ASP A 46 15.27 1.76 -9.15
N HIS A 47 14.04 1.53 -9.62
CA HIS A 47 13.66 1.86 -10.99
C HIS A 47 13.65 3.39 -11.23
N PRO A 48 14.13 3.87 -12.39
CA PRO A 48 13.91 5.23 -12.84
C PRO A 48 12.41 5.46 -13.09
N ILE A 49 11.96 6.71 -12.91
CA ILE A 49 10.60 7.13 -13.26
C ILE A 49 10.68 7.98 -14.51
N HIS A 50 10.04 7.53 -15.56
CA HIS A 50 10.00 8.22 -16.86
C HIS A 50 8.66 8.91 -17.06
N TYR A 51 8.66 9.96 -17.85
CA TYR A 51 7.42 10.58 -18.30
C TYR A 51 7.58 11.18 -19.70
N GLN A 52 6.51 11.15 -20.46
CA GLN A 52 6.47 11.71 -21.82
C GLN A 52 5.07 12.20 -22.14
N LEU A 53 4.99 13.31 -22.91
CA LEU A 53 3.76 13.75 -23.56
C LEU A 53 3.66 13.02 -24.90
N VAL A 54 2.56 12.30 -25.10
CA VAL A 54 2.28 11.54 -26.31
C VAL A 54 0.83 11.75 -26.73
N SER A 55 0.50 11.48 -27.99
CA SER A 55 -0.89 11.54 -28.44
C SER A 55 -1.74 10.53 -27.68
N LEU A 56 -2.97 10.92 -27.36
CA LEU A 56 -3.87 10.09 -26.55
C LEU A 56 -4.11 8.71 -27.20
N ASP A 57 -4.32 8.68 -28.52
CA ASP A 57 -4.54 7.42 -29.24
C ASP A 57 -3.39 6.43 -29.07
N LYS A 58 -2.14 6.88 -29.25
CA LYS A 58 -0.96 6.03 -29.06
C LYS A 58 -0.76 5.61 -27.61
N ALA A 59 -1.06 6.51 -26.68
CA ALA A 59 -0.96 6.19 -25.26
C ALA A 59 -1.94 5.09 -24.84
N MET A 60 -3.14 5.07 -25.41
CA MET A 60 -4.16 4.05 -25.14
C MET A 60 -3.79 2.65 -25.66
N GLU A 61 -2.82 2.52 -26.56
CA GLU A 61 -2.30 1.25 -27.07
C GLU A 61 -1.30 0.60 -26.09
N ILE A 62 -0.79 1.34 -25.09
CA ILE A 62 0.20 0.83 -24.13
C ILE A 62 -0.42 -0.29 -23.28
N VAL A 63 0.15 -1.48 -23.38
CA VAL A 63 -0.27 -2.64 -22.59
C VAL A 63 0.01 -2.42 -21.11
N GLY A 64 -0.99 -2.57 -20.25
CA GLY A 64 -0.87 -2.35 -18.82
C GLY A 64 -1.13 -0.92 -18.36
N LEU A 65 -1.40 0.03 -19.28
CA LEU A 65 -1.75 1.40 -18.94
C LEU A 65 -2.91 1.46 -17.93
N ARG A 66 -2.76 2.32 -16.93
CA ARG A 66 -3.83 2.69 -15.99
C ARG A 66 -4.35 4.08 -16.33
N ALA A 67 -5.63 4.12 -16.70
CA ALA A 67 -6.38 5.34 -16.89
C ALA A 67 -7.67 5.26 -16.05
N MET A 68 -8.07 6.37 -15.45
CA MET A 68 -9.32 6.39 -14.66
C MET A 68 -10.52 6.35 -15.60
N PHE A 69 -11.44 5.44 -15.32
CA PHE A 69 -12.66 5.32 -16.12
C PHE A 69 -13.54 6.57 -15.97
N GLY A 70 -13.96 7.13 -17.11
CA GLY A 70 -14.84 8.30 -17.15
C GLY A 70 -14.13 9.65 -17.05
N GLU A 71 -12.82 9.68 -16.96
CA GLU A 71 -12.03 10.91 -17.05
C GLU A 71 -11.80 11.31 -18.51
N THR A 72 -11.77 12.62 -18.76
CA THR A 72 -11.40 13.19 -20.04
C THR A 72 -9.94 13.62 -19.97
N TYR A 73 -9.11 13.07 -20.85
CA TYR A 73 -7.70 13.38 -20.90
C TYR A 73 -7.39 14.38 -22.01
N PRO A 74 -6.40 15.27 -21.82
CA PRO A 74 -5.93 16.14 -22.88
C PRO A 74 -5.21 15.34 -23.97
N ASP A 75 -5.11 15.91 -25.17
CA ASP A 75 -4.24 15.44 -26.22
C ASP A 75 -3.24 16.55 -26.59
N PRO A 76 -1.93 16.39 -26.40
CA PRO A 76 -1.25 15.19 -25.89
C PRO A 76 -1.47 14.95 -24.38
N VAL A 77 -1.42 13.67 -23.99
CA VAL A 77 -1.53 13.22 -22.59
C VAL A 77 -0.15 12.93 -22.01
N ARG A 78 0.02 13.16 -20.71
CA ARG A 78 1.24 12.80 -19.99
C ARG A 78 1.14 11.39 -19.46
N VAL A 79 1.99 10.51 -20.00
CA VAL A 79 2.21 9.15 -19.52
C VAL A 79 3.37 9.15 -18.54
N VAL A 80 3.23 8.45 -17.42
CA VAL A 80 4.28 8.20 -16.43
C VAL A 80 4.48 6.70 -16.31
N SER A 81 5.73 6.26 -16.31
CA SER A 81 6.08 4.84 -16.20
C SER A 81 7.21 4.60 -15.21
N VAL A 82 7.22 3.41 -14.65
CA VAL A 82 8.25 2.95 -13.71
C VAL A 82 9.14 1.93 -14.44
N GLY A 83 10.42 2.23 -14.54
CA GLY A 83 11.47 1.33 -15.06
C GLY A 83 11.65 1.37 -16.57
N THR A 84 10.60 1.34 -17.36
CA THR A 84 10.68 1.30 -18.81
C THR A 84 10.33 2.67 -19.41
N GLU A 85 11.08 3.12 -20.41
CA GLU A 85 10.78 4.37 -21.09
C GLU A 85 9.42 4.32 -21.81
N VAL A 86 8.70 5.45 -21.79
CA VAL A 86 7.36 5.53 -22.39
C VAL A 86 7.41 5.21 -23.90
N HIS A 87 8.48 5.65 -24.59
CA HIS A 87 8.68 5.36 -26.00
C HIS A 87 8.73 3.84 -26.28
N ASP A 88 9.44 3.10 -25.44
CA ASP A 88 9.59 1.65 -25.59
C ASP A 88 8.27 0.92 -25.33
N LEU A 89 7.47 1.41 -24.37
CA LEU A 89 6.15 0.86 -24.06
C LEU A 89 5.15 0.99 -25.20
N MET A 90 5.33 1.95 -26.11
CA MET A 90 4.50 2.13 -27.30
C MET A 90 4.89 1.22 -28.47
N THR A 91 5.94 0.42 -28.33
CA THR A 91 6.35 -0.55 -29.35
C THR A 91 5.36 -1.71 -29.35
N GLU A 92 4.91 -2.10 -30.54
CA GLU A 92 3.97 -3.21 -30.73
C GLU A 92 4.48 -4.50 -30.06
N GLY A 93 3.62 -5.13 -29.26
CA GLY A 93 3.94 -6.35 -28.52
C GLY A 93 4.77 -6.15 -27.24
N ASN A 94 5.05 -4.91 -26.84
CA ASN A 94 5.72 -4.65 -25.56
C ASN A 94 4.73 -4.81 -24.39
N GLU A 95 5.03 -5.74 -23.48
CA GLU A 95 4.21 -6.04 -22.29
C GLU A 95 4.85 -5.58 -20.97
N GLU A 96 5.95 -4.81 -21.02
CA GLU A 96 6.65 -4.36 -19.81
C GLU A 96 5.77 -3.50 -18.87
N GLY A 97 4.77 -2.81 -19.42
CA GLY A 97 3.79 -2.05 -18.64
C GLY A 97 2.91 -2.92 -17.72
N LEU A 98 2.85 -4.24 -17.93
CA LEU A 98 2.19 -5.17 -17.00
C LEU A 98 3.03 -5.49 -15.76
N LYS A 99 4.35 -5.31 -15.84
CA LYS A 99 5.29 -5.66 -14.76
C LYS A 99 5.42 -4.53 -13.74
N ASN A 100 5.40 -3.30 -14.24
CA ASN A 100 5.56 -2.09 -13.45
C ASN A 100 4.37 -1.14 -13.63
N GLY A 101 4.36 -0.04 -12.88
CA GLY A 101 3.30 0.95 -13.03
C GLY A 101 3.46 1.77 -14.31
N VAL A 102 2.38 1.89 -15.09
CA VAL A 102 2.26 2.86 -16.17
C VAL A 102 0.88 3.51 -16.09
N GLU A 103 0.82 4.84 -16.07
CA GLU A 103 -0.44 5.56 -15.84
C GLU A 103 -0.47 6.94 -16.52
N PHE A 104 -1.67 7.47 -16.71
CA PHE A 104 -1.88 8.89 -16.98
C PHE A 104 -1.81 9.67 -15.68
N CYS A 105 -0.81 10.53 -15.55
CA CYS A 105 -0.67 11.34 -14.34
C CYS A 105 -0.06 12.70 -14.62
N GLY A 106 -0.77 13.76 -14.23
CA GLY A 106 -0.30 15.14 -14.31
C GLY A 106 0.50 15.61 -13.10
N GLY A 107 0.58 14.80 -12.03
CA GLY A 107 1.25 15.13 -10.79
C GLY A 107 2.78 15.12 -10.87
N THR A 108 3.41 15.51 -9.77
CA THR A 108 4.86 15.41 -9.59
C THR A 108 5.24 13.99 -9.13
N HIS A 109 6.39 13.50 -9.56
CA HIS A 109 6.87 12.16 -9.26
C HIS A 109 8.31 12.21 -8.75
N LEU A 110 8.69 11.17 -8.00
CA LEU A 110 10.06 10.90 -7.65
C LEU A 110 10.86 10.59 -8.94
N HIS A 111 12.16 10.84 -8.94
CA HIS A 111 13.03 10.47 -10.06
C HIS A 111 13.34 8.98 -10.10
N ARG A 112 13.34 8.33 -8.93
CA ARG A 112 13.61 6.90 -8.77
C ARG A 112 12.70 6.32 -7.69
N SER A 113 12.29 5.05 -7.86
CA SER A 113 11.44 4.37 -6.89
C SER A 113 12.08 4.28 -5.49
N SER A 114 13.41 4.11 -5.42
CA SER A 114 14.15 4.05 -4.14
C SER A 114 14.06 5.31 -3.28
N HIS A 115 13.72 6.47 -3.87
CA HIS A 115 13.54 7.71 -3.10
C HIS A 115 12.35 7.64 -2.14
N ALA A 116 11.42 6.71 -2.33
CA ALA A 116 10.36 6.42 -1.36
C ALA A 116 10.89 5.69 -0.11
N LYS A 117 12.14 5.14 -0.15
CA LYS A 117 12.82 4.37 0.91
C LYS A 117 12.10 3.07 1.24
N GLN A 118 10.91 3.13 1.80
CA GLN A 118 10.03 2.00 2.13
C GLN A 118 8.59 2.48 2.21
N LEU A 119 7.65 1.57 2.04
CA LEU A 119 6.21 1.82 2.17
C LEU A 119 5.63 0.88 3.23
N VAL A 120 4.73 1.39 4.07
CA VAL A 120 3.95 0.60 5.04
C VAL A 120 2.48 0.95 4.92
N ILE A 121 1.64 -0.05 4.75
CA ILE A 121 0.18 0.10 4.77
C ILE A 121 -0.28 0.18 6.23
N THR A 122 -0.82 1.33 6.63
CA THR A 122 -1.23 1.57 8.02
C THR A 122 -2.69 1.26 8.27
N SER A 123 -3.55 1.32 7.25
CA SER A 123 -4.96 0.92 7.38
C SER A 123 -5.55 0.42 6.06
N GLU A 124 -6.59 -0.41 6.18
CA GLU A 124 -7.48 -0.85 5.12
C GLU A 124 -8.90 -0.85 5.65
N GLU A 125 -9.82 -0.09 5.03
CA GLU A 125 -11.18 0.09 5.54
C GLU A 125 -12.22 0.23 4.42
N ALA A 126 -13.49 -0.05 4.74
CA ALA A 126 -14.61 0.26 3.85
C ALA A 126 -14.98 1.73 4.00
N ILE A 127 -15.12 2.43 2.87
CA ILE A 127 -15.61 3.83 2.86
C ILE A 127 -16.99 3.96 2.22
N ALA A 128 -17.38 3.00 1.39
CA ALA A 128 -18.72 2.87 0.80
C ALA A 128 -18.96 1.41 0.40
N LYS A 129 -20.19 1.09 -0.04
CA LYS A 129 -20.51 -0.25 -0.54
C LYS A 129 -19.65 -0.59 -1.75
N GLY A 130 -18.83 -1.63 -1.62
CA GLY A 130 -17.92 -2.09 -2.67
C GLY A 130 -16.69 -1.20 -2.91
N ILE A 131 -16.43 -0.20 -2.07
CA ILE A 131 -15.24 0.66 -2.17
C ILE A 131 -14.42 0.54 -0.88
N ARG A 132 -13.14 0.25 -1.06
CA ARG A 132 -12.16 0.11 0.01
C ARG A 132 -11.12 1.22 -0.09
N ARG A 133 -10.56 1.57 1.03
CA ARG A 133 -9.49 2.58 1.16
C ARG A 133 -8.28 1.96 1.82
N ILE A 134 -7.12 2.14 1.21
CA ILE A 134 -5.81 1.92 1.81
C ILE A 134 -5.21 3.28 2.18
N ILE A 135 -4.62 3.34 3.38
CA ILE A 135 -3.72 4.42 3.79
C ILE A 135 -2.33 3.81 3.98
N ALA A 136 -1.33 4.47 3.41
CA ALA A 136 0.05 4.07 3.55
C ALA A 136 0.95 5.27 3.81
N VAL A 137 2.12 5.00 4.36
CA VAL A 137 3.18 5.97 4.64
C VAL A 137 4.48 5.51 4.02
N THR A 138 5.38 6.44 3.73
CA THR A 138 6.71 6.14 3.16
C THR A 138 7.83 6.75 4.01
N GLY A 139 9.07 6.45 3.68
CA GLY A 139 10.24 7.07 4.29
C GLY A 139 10.32 6.89 5.80
N ASP A 140 10.60 7.96 6.51
CA ASP A 140 10.83 7.94 7.96
C ASP A 140 9.55 7.60 8.75
N ALA A 141 8.37 7.97 8.24
CA ALA A 141 7.10 7.57 8.84
C ALA A 141 6.89 6.05 8.76
N ALA A 142 7.24 5.43 7.63
CA ALA A 142 7.21 3.97 7.47
C ALA A 142 8.22 3.28 8.41
N ALA A 143 9.43 3.82 8.54
CA ALA A 143 10.43 3.30 9.49
C ALA A 143 9.92 3.34 10.95
N LYS A 144 9.27 4.44 11.33
CA LYS A 144 8.65 4.59 12.66
C LYS A 144 7.51 3.59 12.86
N ALA A 145 6.66 3.39 11.85
CA ALA A 145 5.56 2.43 11.90
C ALA A 145 6.09 1.00 12.11
N ASN A 146 7.09 0.58 11.34
CA ASN A 146 7.75 -0.73 11.47
C ASN A 146 8.39 -0.92 12.85
N LYS A 147 9.09 0.08 13.37
CA LYS A 147 9.68 0.03 14.70
C LYS A 147 8.61 -0.15 15.79
N THR A 148 7.48 0.55 15.65
CA THR A 148 6.36 0.43 16.60
C THR A 148 5.72 -0.96 16.51
N ALA A 149 5.50 -1.48 15.30
CA ALA A 149 4.97 -2.83 15.09
C ALA A 149 5.88 -3.90 15.70
N GLY A 150 7.19 -3.85 15.43
CA GLY A 150 8.16 -4.79 16.00
C GLY A 150 8.20 -4.76 17.54
N LYS A 151 8.04 -3.57 18.16
CA LYS A 151 7.91 -3.48 19.61
C LYS A 151 6.65 -4.18 20.12
N ILE A 152 5.50 -3.93 19.48
CA ILE A 152 4.22 -4.56 19.85
C ILE A 152 4.30 -6.08 19.70
N GLU A 153 4.91 -6.59 18.63
CA GLU A 153 5.11 -8.03 18.44
C GLU A 153 5.99 -8.64 19.53
N SER A 154 7.08 -7.97 19.88
CA SER A 154 7.96 -8.41 20.97
C SER A 154 7.23 -8.45 22.32
N ASP A 155 6.52 -7.37 22.66
CA ASP A 155 5.76 -7.28 23.91
C ASP A 155 4.65 -8.35 23.96
N PHE A 156 4.00 -8.60 22.82
CA PHE A 156 2.96 -9.64 22.72
C PHE A 156 3.54 -11.06 22.85
N ALA A 157 4.74 -11.31 22.31
CA ALA A 157 5.40 -12.60 22.45
C ALA A 157 5.75 -12.91 23.92
N VAL A 158 6.23 -11.90 24.67
CA VAL A 158 6.48 -12.01 26.11
C VAL A 158 5.18 -12.30 26.85
N PHE A 159 4.15 -11.50 26.61
CA PHE A 159 2.83 -11.66 27.22
C PHE A 159 2.24 -13.05 26.97
N LYS A 160 2.35 -13.57 25.74
CA LYS A 160 1.87 -14.91 25.39
C LYS A 160 2.58 -15.99 26.21
N LYS A 161 3.92 -15.90 26.32
CA LYS A 161 4.72 -16.85 27.09
C LYS A 161 4.34 -16.82 28.58
N GLU A 162 4.26 -15.65 29.18
CA GLU A 162 3.87 -15.47 30.59
C GLU A 162 2.46 -15.99 30.86
N THR A 163 1.53 -15.80 29.94
CA THR A 163 0.16 -16.33 30.03
C THR A 163 0.15 -17.85 29.98
N GLU A 164 0.89 -18.45 29.04
CA GLU A 164 0.99 -19.91 28.92
C GLU A 164 1.62 -20.56 30.15
N GLU A 165 2.65 -19.95 30.74
CA GLU A 165 3.29 -20.39 31.98
C GLU A 165 2.36 -20.22 33.19
N GLY A 166 1.71 -19.07 33.31
CA GLY A 166 0.78 -18.75 34.40
C GLY A 166 -0.46 -19.67 34.40
N LEU A 167 -0.98 -20.04 33.23
CA LEU A 167 -2.10 -20.99 33.13
C LEU A 167 -1.76 -22.39 33.66
N LYS A 168 -0.49 -22.76 33.71
CA LYS A 168 -0.01 -24.01 34.30
C LYS A 168 0.07 -23.95 35.81
N SER A 169 0.31 -22.76 36.38
CA SER A 169 0.52 -22.54 37.82
C SER A 169 -0.74 -22.06 38.57
N ASP A 170 -1.44 -21.07 38.06
CA ASP A 170 -2.68 -20.50 38.64
C ASP A 170 -3.60 -19.96 37.55
N LYS A 171 -4.51 -20.83 37.09
CA LYS A 171 -5.41 -20.55 35.96
C LYS A 171 -6.34 -19.34 36.19
N ALA A 172 -6.89 -19.20 37.40
CA ALA A 172 -7.88 -18.16 37.69
C ALA A 172 -7.23 -16.76 37.68
N LYS A 173 -6.10 -16.61 38.36
CA LYS A 173 -5.34 -15.35 38.44
C LYS A 173 -4.78 -14.95 37.09
N THR A 174 -4.27 -15.90 36.33
CA THR A 174 -3.72 -15.66 35.00
C THR A 174 -4.78 -15.20 34.01
N ILE A 175 -5.98 -15.78 34.03
CA ILE A 175 -7.09 -15.34 33.15
C ILE A 175 -7.46 -13.89 33.43
N GLN A 176 -7.56 -13.49 34.70
CA GLN A 176 -7.92 -12.13 35.08
C GLN A 176 -6.85 -11.11 34.70
N THR A 177 -5.56 -11.44 34.83
CA THR A 177 -4.44 -10.58 34.41
C THR A 177 -4.40 -10.45 32.90
N SER A 178 -4.50 -11.57 32.16
CA SER A 178 -4.48 -11.58 30.71
C SER A 178 -5.63 -10.80 30.09
N GLN A 179 -6.82 -10.84 30.67
CA GLN A 179 -7.96 -10.03 30.19
C GLN A 179 -7.68 -8.52 30.27
N LYS A 180 -7.01 -8.04 31.32
CA LYS A 180 -6.62 -6.63 31.47
C LYS A 180 -5.57 -6.22 30.43
N GLU A 181 -4.59 -7.06 30.17
CA GLU A 181 -3.52 -6.76 29.23
C GLU A 181 -4.00 -6.82 27.78
N ILE A 182 -4.87 -7.77 27.44
CA ILE A 182 -5.53 -7.82 26.11
C ILE A 182 -6.33 -6.53 25.86
N ALA A 183 -7.00 -5.99 26.88
CA ALA A 183 -7.71 -4.72 26.76
C ALA A 183 -6.74 -3.56 26.49
N ASN A 184 -5.57 -3.53 27.14
CA ASN A 184 -4.53 -2.53 26.90
C ASN A 184 -3.96 -2.63 25.46
N TYR A 185 -3.63 -3.84 24.98
CA TYR A 185 -3.17 -4.06 23.62
C TYR A 185 -4.21 -3.61 22.58
N ARG A 186 -5.50 -3.88 22.80
CA ARG A 186 -6.58 -3.39 21.94
C ARG A 186 -6.60 -1.85 21.84
N VAL A 187 -6.33 -1.15 22.96
CA VAL A 187 -6.25 0.31 22.96
C VAL A 187 -5.02 0.80 22.19
N VAL A 188 -3.87 0.15 22.38
CA VAL A 188 -2.62 0.49 21.68
C VAL A 188 -2.78 0.27 20.17
N PHE A 189 -3.31 -0.88 19.73
CA PHE A 189 -3.61 -1.16 18.32
C PHE A 189 -4.57 -0.11 17.71
N LYS A 190 -5.60 0.30 18.48
CA LYS A 190 -6.54 1.33 18.06
C LYS A 190 -5.87 2.70 17.93
N LYS A 191 -4.95 3.07 18.85
CA LYS A 191 -4.18 4.32 18.78
C LYS A 191 -3.15 4.32 17.64
N CYS A 192 -2.48 3.20 17.38
CA CYS A 192 -1.57 3.08 16.22
C CYS A 192 -2.30 3.25 14.89
N ARG A 193 -3.59 2.83 14.81
CA ARG A 193 -4.45 3.08 13.65
C ARG A 193 -4.91 4.53 13.49
N ILE A 194 -4.92 5.33 14.57
CA ILE A 194 -5.46 6.71 14.59
C ILE A 194 -4.35 7.76 14.45
N GLN A 195 -3.09 7.42 14.73
CA GLN A 195 -1.93 8.32 14.67
C GLN A 195 -1.05 8.10 13.43
N GLY A 196 -1.50 7.21 12.49
CA GLY A 196 -0.90 7.02 11.17
C GLY A 196 -1.63 7.84 10.12
#